data_a5d16b64c0047a1d6c268faa5c21b2d6
#
_entry.id   a5d16b64c0047a1d6c268faa5c21b2d6
#
_cell.length_a   1.000
_cell.length_b   1.000
_cell.length_c   1.000
_cell.angle_alpha   90.00
_cell.angle_beta   90.00
_cell.angle_gamma   90.00
#
_symmetry.space_group_name_H-M   'P 1'
#
loop_
_entity.id
_entity.type
_entity.pdbx_description
1 polymer ?
#
loop_
_entity_poly.entity_id
_entity_poly.type
_entity_poly.pdbx_seq_one_letter_code
_entity_poly.pdbx_strand_id
1 'polypeptide(L)'
;MAKRNFMIKDSLLDPYERKILNKRTDESYVVTGCAGSGKSLIALMKAKDLQDKEKSYLIIMYNRALSQYMHDAVKELELKEDNITTYGKCFSWKKNENGEWELGSWKRGYYDYILVDEAQDFSGAALDEIKKHCAKILIFGDSAQSLYSSFSFDNNPTISIKNIASRFSLNTEQLIINHRMPKTIARVAQSLNEDDDVLEERCANDGIAKPIIMQHIDMDAQLDSVAKIIKNKNLENVGIFAFFKNEVETIGAYLSNKGLSPEIYHSDENMQLDFSTSNPKVMTYKSSKGLQFETVFIVGCDQRIGVDKSKSLYVAMTRSYQDLFIFYSGEMTSLF
;
A
#
# COMPACT_ATOMS: atom_id res chain seq x y z
N MET A 1 13.28 16.17 11.63
CA MET A 1 12.01 15.81 10.93
C MET A 1 12.35 15.56 9.48
N ALA A 2 12.32 14.32 9.05
CA ALA A 2 12.43 14.01 7.63
C ALA A 2 11.22 14.62 6.93
N LYS A 3 11.42 15.70 6.19
CA LYS A 3 10.36 16.30 5.37
C LYS A 3 9.99 15.28 4.28
N ARG A 4 8.89 14.59 4.46
CA ARG A 4 8.26 13.83 3.37
C ARG A 4 7.76 14.85 2.36
N ASN A 5 8.43 14.96 1.25
CA ASN A 5 8.00 15.82 0.17
C ASN A 5 7.11 14.98 -0.74
N PHE A 6 5.79 14.96 -0.46
CA PHE A 6 4.80 14.30 -1.34
C PHE A 6 4.58 15.11 -2.63
N MET A 7 4.91 16.40 -2.63
CA MET A 7 4.76 17.25 -3.79
C MET A 7 5.76 16.87 -4.86
N ILE A 8 5.31 16.06 -5.78
CA ILE A 8 5.93 16.02 -7.09
C ILE A 8 5.50 17.30 -7.78
N LYS A 9 6.44 18.20 -8.01
CA LYS A 9 6.22 19.34 -8.91
C LYS A 9 5.81 18.75 -10.27
N ASP A 10 4.85 19.34 -10.96
CA ASP A 10 4.43 18.91 -12.31
C ASP A 10 5.63 18.69 -13.25
N SER A 11 6.72 19.43 -13.03
CA SER A 11 7.97 19.28 -13.77
C SER A 11 8.70 17.95 -13.56
N LEU A 12 8.40 17.22 -12.49
CA LEU A 12 9.02 15.93 -12.12
C LEU A 12 8.18 14.72 -12.52
N LEU A 13 6.93 14.92 -12.97
CA LEU A 13 6.08 13.83 -13.47
C LEU A 13 6.69 13.21 -14.73
N ASP A 14 6.65 11.88 -14.78
CA ASP A 14 7.04 11.17 -15.99
C ASP A 14 5.99 11.35 -17.12
N PRO A 15 6.30 10.93 -18.35
CA PRO A 15 5.37 11.07 -19.47
C PRO A 15 4.03 10.32 -19.27
N TYR A 16 4.03 9.17 -18.57
CA TYR A 16 2.83 8.38 -18.31
C TYR A 16 1.95 9.03 -17.25
N GLU A 17 2.56 9.49 -16.15
CA GLU A 17 1.88 10.24 -15.10
C GLU A 17 1.24 11.52 -15.67
N ARG A 18 2.02 12.27 -16.47
CA ARG A 18 1.55 13.49 -17.14
C ARG A 18 0.42 13.22 -18.11
N LYS A 19 0.48 12.14 -18.87
CA LYS A 19 -0.60 11.71 -19.78
C LYS A 19 -1.90 11.49 -19.02
N ILE A 20 -1.83 10.76 -17.90
CA ILE A 20 -3.03 10.47 -17.10
C ILE A 20 -3.54 11.74 -16.42
N LEU A 21 -2.67 12.55 -15.86
CA LEU A 21 -3.07 13.81 -15.21
C LEU A 21 -3.80 14.74 -16.20
N ASN A 22 -3.30 14.86 -17.43
CA ASN A 22 -3.89 15.68 -18.48
C ASN A 22 -5.07 15.02 -19.21
N LYS A 23 -5.36 13.75 -18.94
CA LYS A 23 -6.50 13.06 -19.54
C LYS A 23 -7.80 13.75 -19.14
N ARG A 24 -8.68 13.90 -20.10
CA ARG A 24 -10.01 14.52 -19.89
C ARG A 24 -10.77 13.79 -18.78
N THR A 25 -11.52 14.57 -18.02
CA THR A 25 -12.31 14.08 -16.88
C THR A 25 -13.74 13.68 -17.25
N ASP A 26 -14.12 13.81 -18.54
CA ASP A 26 -15.45 13.44 -19.04
C ASP A 26 -15.63 11.92 -19.27
N GLU A 27 -14.61 11.12 -19.00
CA GLU A 27 -14.63 9.67 -19.16
C GLU A 27 -14.35 8.95 -17.82
N SER A 28 -14.92 7.74 -17.70
CA SER A 28 -14.49 6.78 -16.68
C SER A 28 -13.37 5.93 -17.25
N TYR A 29 -12.34 5.60 -16.45
CA TYR A 29 -11.21 4.76 -16.88
C TYR A 29 -10.53 4.07 -15.71
N VAL A 30 -9.72 3.09 -16.03
CA VAL A 30 -8.86 2.37 -15.08
C VAL A 30 -7.42 2.80 -15.28
N VAL A 31 -6.70 3.02 -14.20
CA VAL A 31 -5.25 3.26 -14.16
C VAL A 31 -4.59 2.07 -13.49
N THR A 32 -3.76 1.36 -14.24
CA THR A 32 -2.94 0.27 -13.69
C THR A 32 -1.49 0.72 -13.55
N GLY A 33 -0.75 0.05 -12.70
CA GLY A 33 0.68 0.29 -12.55
C GLY A 33 1.26 -0.54 -11.43
N CYS A 34 2.55 -0.80 -11.48
CA CYS A 34 3.26 -1.54 -10.43
C CYS A 34 3.33 -0.76 -9.10
N ALA A 35 3.82 -1.43 -8.07
CA ALA A 35 4.14 -0.76 -6.80
C ALA A 35 5.05 0.44 -7.03
N GLY A 36 4.72 1.61 -6.48
CA GLY A 36 5.57 2.80 -6.59
C GLY A 36 5.48 3.57 -7.90
N SER A 37 4.50 3.28 -8.76
CA SER A 37 4.28 4.00 -10.00
C SER A 37 3.43 5.29 -9.87
N GLY A 38 3.20 5.79 -8.65
CA GLY A 38 2.51 7.07 -8.44
C GLY A 38 0.98 7.01 -8.45
N LYS A 39 0.32 5.84 -8.54
CA LYS A 39 -1.15 5.70 -8.64
C LYS A 39 -1.93 6.57 -7.64
N SER A 40 -1.65 6.40 -6.36
CA SER A 40 -2.36 7.13 -5.30
C SER A 40 -2.11 8.65 -5.36
N LEU A 41 -0.89 9.06 -5.73
CA LEU A 41 -0.56 10.46 -5.93
C LEU A 41 -1.33 11.05 -7.11
N ILE A 42 -1.36 10.37 -8.24
CA ILE A 42 -2.14 10.79 -9.42
C ILE A 42 -3.64 10.84 -9.09
N ALA A 43 -4.15 9.92 -8.26
CA ALA A 43 -5.54 9.98 -7.79
C ALA A 43 -5.82 11.27 -6.98
N LEU A 44 -4.92 11.66 -6.06
CA LEU A 44 -5.04 12.92 -5.31
C LEU A 44 -4.92 14.15 -6.21
N MET A 45 -3.97 14.17 -7.14
CA MET A 45 -3.81 15.29 -8.10
C MET A 45 -5.03 15.44 -9.02
N LYS A 46 -5.63 14.31 -9.46
CA LYS A 46 -6.91 14.33 -10.19
C LYS A 46 -8.05 14.87 -9.34
N ALA A 47 -8.11 14.50 -8.07
CA ALA A 47 -9.11 15.06 -7.16
C ALA A 47 -8.94 16.58 -6.97
N LYS A 48 -7.69 17.07 -6.94
CA LYS A 48 -7.40 18.51 -6.91
C LYS A 48 -7.92 19.20 -8.18
N ASP A 49 -7.62 18.66 -9.35
CA ASP A 49 -8.15 19.18 -10.63
C ASP A 49 -9.70 19.22 -10.66
N LEU A 50 -10.36 18.17 -10.11
CA LEU A 50 -11.82 18.15 -9.99
C LEU A 50 -12.33 19.20 -9.01
N GLN A 51 -11.68 19.36 -7.86
CA GLN A 51 -12.01 20.39 -6.87
C GLN A 51 -11.89 21.79 -7.44
N ASP A 52 -10.82 22.07 -8.18
CA ASP A 52 -10.59 23.38 -8.81
C ASP A 52 -11.59 23.67 -9.94
N LYS A 53 -12.18 22.63 -10.54
CA LYS A 53 -13.28 22.72 -11.50
C LYS A 53 -14.69 22.69 -10.86
N GLU A 54 -14.75 22.83 -9.53
CA GLU A 54 -16.00 22.81 -8.75
C GLU A 54 -16.86 21.55 -8.94
N LYS A 55 -16.22 20.40 -9.22
CA LYS A 55 -16.90 19.10 -9.33
C LYS A 55 -17.00 18.44 -7.95
N SER A 56 -18.14 17.79 -7.71
CA SER A 56 -18.29 16.95 -6.54
C SER A 56 -17.51 15.64 -6.73
N TYR A 57 -16.67 15.27 -5.75
CA TYR A 57 -15.86 14.06 -5.82
C TYR A 57 -15.76 13.36 -4.48
N LEU A 58 -15.47 12.05 -4.53
CA LEU A 58 -15.12 11.22 -3.37
C LEU A 58 -13.92 10.36 -3.71
N ILE A 59 -12.92 10.33 -2.83
CA ILE A 59 -11.81 9.37 -2.90
C ILE A 59 -12.07 8.25 -1.91
N ILE A 60 -12.03 7.00 -2.37
CA ILE A 60 -12.18 5.81 -1.53
C ILE A 60 -10.86 5.06 -1.52
N MET A 61 -10.23 4.98 -0.35
CA MET A 61 -9.03 4.18 -0.11
C MET A 61 -9.40 2.87 0.56
N TYR A 62 -8.70 1.77 0.21
CA TYR A 62 -9.03 0.48 0.81
C TYR A 62 -8.70 0.43 2.30
N ASN A 63 -7.50 0.83 2.70
CA ASN A 63 -7.03 0.66 4.06
C ASN A 63 -6.81 1.98 4.83
N ARG A 64 -6.89 1.88 6.18
CA ARG A 64 -6.76 3.04 7.07
C ARG A 64 -5.32 3.56 7.15
N ALA A 65 -4.33 2.67 7.13
CA ALA A 65 -2.93 3.07 7.23
C ALA A 65 -2.52 3.93 6.03
N LEU A 66 -2.97 3.57 4.81
CA LEU A 66 -2.75 4.37 3.62
C LEU A 66 -3.43 5.74 3.75
N SER A 67 -4.67 5.78 4.24
CA SER A 67 -5.38 7.05 4.48
C SER A 67 -4.64 7.96 5.46
N GLN A 68 -4.09 7.41 6.55
CA GLN A 68 -3.27 8.17 7.51
C GLN A 68 -1.96 8.65 6.86
N TYR A 69 -1.30 7.77 6.10
CA TYR A 69 -0.07 8.09 5.40
C TYR A 69 -0.24 9.23 4.39
N MET A 70 -1.38 9.27 3.68
CA MET A 70 -1.67 10.28 2.66
C MET A 70 -2.21 11.60 3.23
N HIS A 71 -2.43 11.69 4.56
CA HIS A 71 -3.01 12.87 5.20
C HIS A 71 -2.20 14.15 4.94
N ASP A 72 -0.86 14.06 4.97
CA ASP A 72 -0.01 15.22 4.69
C ASP A 72 -0.13 15.66 3.22
N ALA A 73 -0.22 14.72 2.29
CA ALA A 73 -0.44 15.03 0.87
C ALA A 73 -1.82 15.67 0.63
N VAL A 74 -2.84 15.23 1.36
CA VAL A 74 -4.19 15.82 1.33
C VAL A 74 -4.17 17.27 1.77
N LYS A 75 -3.46 17.58 2.87
CA LYS A 75 -3.29 18.94 3.37
C LYS A 75 -2.47 19.81 2.41
N GLU A 76 -1.40 19.27 1.88
CA GLU A 76 -0.51 19.99 0.96
C GLU A 76 -1.22 20.35 -0.35
N LEU A 77 -2.11 19.49 -0.84
CA LEU A 77 -2.98 19.74 -2.00
C LEU A 77 -4.25 20.53 -1.66
N GLU A 78 -4.45 20.91 -0.41
CA GLU A 78 -5.64 21.62 0.06
C GLU A 78 -6.96 20.92 -0.32
N LEU A 79 -6.96 19.57 -0.29
CA LEU A 79 -8.15 18.80 -0.57
C LEU A 79 -9.11 18.81 0.63
N LYS A 80 -10.41 18.77 0.36
CA LYS A 80 -11.43 18.65 1.40
C LYS A 80 -11.37 17.28 2.05
N GLU A 81 -11.04 17.21 3.34
CA GLU A 81 -10.89 15.95 4.09
C GLU A 81 -12.17 15.10 4.08
N ASP A 82 -13.36 15.73 4.08
CA ASP A 82 -14.66 15.05 4.01
C ASP A 82 -14.88 14.28 2.70
N ASN A 83 -14.16 14.65 1.65
CA ASN A 83 -14.18 13.98 0.35
C ASN A 83 -13.21 12.81 0.27
N ILE A 84 -12.53 12.45 1.37
CA ILE A 84 -11.60 11.33 1.44
C ILE A 84 -12.08 10.35 2.50
N THR A 85 -12.22 9.10 2.12
CA THR A 85 -12.81 8.09 3.00
C THR A 85 -12.15 6.72 2.79
N THR A 86 -12.46 5.79 3.67
CA THR A 86 -12.03 4.39 3.52
C THR A 86 -13.20 3.50 3.15
N TYR A 87 -12.91 2.36 2.52
CA TYR A 87 -13.90 1.35 2.14
C TYR A 87 -14.89 1.04 3.28
N GLY A 88 -14.37 0.78 4.48
CA GLY A 88 -15.18 0.46 5.65
C GLY A 88 -16.17 1.56 6.07
N LYS A 89 -15.93 2.83 5.71
CA LYS A 89 -16.80 3.97 6.04
C LYS A 89 -17.83 4.28 4.96
N CYS A 90 -17.74 3.65 3.78
CA CYS A 90 -18.65 3.88 2.66
C CYS A 90 -19.97 3.14 2.82
N PHE A 91 -19.96 2.04 3.57
CA PHE A 91 -21.11 1.13 3.68
C PHE A 91 -21.55 0.94 5.13
N SER A 92 -22.79 0.53 5.31
CA SER A 92 -23.21 -0.15 6.54
C SER A 92 -22.69 -1.59 6.51
N TRP A 93 -22.44 -2.14 7.68
CA TRP A 93 -21.90 -3.49 7.82
C TRP A 93 -22.83 -4.30 8.71
N LYS A 94 -23.10 -5.53 8.30
CA LYS A 94 -23.86 -6.50 9.09
C LYS A 94 -23.00 -7.75 9.26
N LYS A 95 -23.19 -8.48 10.35
CA LYS A 95 -22.64 -9.82 10.49
C LYS A 95 -23.70 -10.83 10.09
N ASN A 96 -23.32 -11.80 9.28
CA ASN A 96 -24.18 -12.95 8.98
C ASN A 96 -24.22 -13.94 10.16
N GLU A 97 -24.98 -15.01 10.00
CA GLU A 97 -25.14 -16.06 11.03
C GLU A 97 -23.81 -16.74 11.39
N ASN A 98 -22.83 -16.72 10.49
CA ASN A 98 -21.48 -17.26 10.70
C ASN A 98 -20.51 -16.24 11.35
N GLY A 99 -20.98 -15.02 11.66
CA GLY A 99 -20.17 -13.95 12.24
C GLY A 99 -19.30 -13.20 11.23
N GLU A 100 -19.47 -13.43 9.92
CA GLU A 100 -18.73 -12.78 8.85
C GLU A 100 -19.37 -11.45 8.46
N TRP A 101 -18.55 -10.49 8.05
CA TRP A 101 -19.04 -9.19 7.62
C TRP A 101 -19.64 -9.23 6.23
N GLU A 102 -20.83 -8.69 6.07
CA GLU A 102 -21.55 -8.53 4.81
C GLU A 102 -21.72 -7.06 4.45
N LEU A 103 -21.64 -6.80 3.14
CA LEU A 103 -21.85 -5.49 2.56
C LEU A 103 -23.31 -5.08 2.74
N GLY A 104 -23.52 -3.96 3.40
CA GLY A 104 -24.84 -3.34 3.57
C GLY A 104 -25.05 -2.15 2.62
N SER A 105 -25.90 -1.22 3.04
CA SER A 105 -26.26 -0.06 2.24
C SER A 105 -25.15 0.98 2.14
N TRP A 106 -25.10 1.66 1.02
CA TRP A 106 -24.26 2.84 0.79
C TRP A 106 -24.62 3.97 1.76
N LYS A 107 -23.60 4.61 2.36
CA LYS A 107 -23.77 5.65 3.38
C LYS A 107 -23.39 7.05 2.91
N ARG A 108 -23.01 7.22 1.67
CA ARG A 108 -22.54 8.49 1.11
C ARG A 108 -23.55 9.03 0.11
N GLY A 109 -23.33 10.27 -0.35
CA GLY A 109 -24.14 10.89 -1.38
C GLY A 109 -23.86 10.37 -2.78
N TYR A 110 -24.40 11.06 -3.76
CA TYR A 110 -24.07 10.91 -5.18
C TYR A 110 -23.04 11.97 -5.57
N TYR A 111 -22.06 11.60 -6.39
CA TYR A 111 -20.95 12.45 -6.79
C TYR A 111 -20.80 12.54 -8.31
N ASP A 112 -20.27 13.66 -8.81
CA ASP A 112 -19.85 13.72 -10.21
C ASP A 112 -18.75 12.69 -10.48
N TYR A 113 -17.83 12.49 -9.50
CA TYR A 113 -16.70 11.57 -9.62
C TYR A 113 -16.48 10.76 -8.34
N ILE A 114 -16.23 9.45 -8.50
CA ILE A 114 -15.64 8.64 -7.44
C ILE A 114 -14.30 8.10 -7.92
N LEU A 115 -13.25 8.33 -7.13
CA LEU A 115 -11.92 7.79 -7.34
C LEU A 115 -11.71 6.63 -6.37
N VAL A 116 -11.41 5.45 -6.87
CA VAL A 116 -11.19 4.24 -6.06
C VAL A 116 -9.73 3.86 -6.13
N ASP A 117 -9.02 3.92 -5.02
CA ASP A 117 -7.62 3.50 -4.92
C ASP A 117 -7.50 2.09 -4.34
N GLU A 118 -6.47 1.35 -4.76
CA GLU A 118 -6.23 -0.07 -4.43
C GLU A 118 -7.43 -0.96 -4.80
N ALA A 119 -8.03 -0.71 -5.96
CA ALA A 119 -9.29 -1.33 -6.36
C ALA A 119 -9.26 -2.87 -6.47
N GLN A 120 -8.08 -3.48 -6.61
CA GLN A 120 -7.89 -4.93 -6.62
C GLN A 120 -8.26 -5.61 -5.29
N ASP A 121 -8.43 -4.84 -4.21
CA ASP A 121 -8.83 -5.38 -2.91
C ASP A 121 -10.35 -5.28 -2.66
N PHE A 122 -11.07 -4.59 -3.55
CA PHE A 122 -12.52 -4.47 -3.45
C PHE A 122 -13.21 -5.69 -4.05
N SER A 123 -14.35 -6.03 -3.48
CA SER A 123 -15.23 -7.02 -4.11
C SER A 123 -15.92 -6.45 -5.35
N GLY A 124 -16.31 -7.35 -6.26
CA GLY A 124 -17.12 -6.97 -7.41
C GLY A 124 -18.44 -6.32 -7.01
N ALA A 125 -19.09 -6.83 -5.96
CA ALA A 125 -20.34 -6.29 -5.42
C ALA A 125 -20.19 -4.85 -4.91
N ALA A 126 -19.10 -4.56 -4.19
CA ALA A 126 -18.82 -3.23 -3.69
C ALA A 126 -18.56 -2.23 -4.84
N LEU A 127 -17.79 -2.63 -5.85
CA LEU A 127 -17.52 -1.78 -7.01
C LEU A 127 -18.79 -1.50 -7.84
N ASP A 128 -19.67 -2.49 -8.00
CA ASP A 128 -20.98 -2.29 -8.65
C ASP A 128 -21.82 -1.27 -7.88
N GLU A 129 -21.85 -1.37 -6.56
CA GLU A 129 -22.60 -0.43 -5.74
C GLU A 129 -22.00 0.98 -5.80
N ILE A 130 -20.68 1.12 -5.66
CA ILE A 130 -19.98 2.41 -5.81
C ILE A 130 -20.32 3.07 -7.16
N LYS A 131 -20.32 2.29 -8.25
CA LYS A 131 -20.59 2.80 -9.60
C LYS A 131 -21.99 3.42 -9.76
N LYS A 132 -22.98 2.95 -9.00
CA LYS A 132 -24.35 3.51 -9.02
C LYS A 132 -24.42 4.90 -8.41
N HIS A 133 -23.44 5.29 -7.60
CA HIS A 133 -23.43 6.53 -6.84
C HIS A 133 -22.51 7.62 -7.43
N CYS A 134 -22.11 7.47 -8.70
CA CYS A 134 -21.34 8.50 -9.41
C CYS A 134 -21.67 8.56 -10.88
N ALA A 135 -21.52 9.77 -11.46
CA ALA A 135 -21.58 9.93 -12.90
C ALA A 135 -20.36 9.30 -13.59
N LYS A 136 -19.17 9.49 -13.04
CA LYS A 136 -17.89 8.97 -13.54
C LYS A 136 -17.11 8.29 -12.44
N ILE A 137 -16.43 7.18 -12.80
CA ILE A 137 -15.55 6.45 -11.89
C ILE A 137 -14.13 6.41 -12.44
N LEU A 138 -13.14 6.73 -11.60
CA LEU A 138 -11.72 6.61 -11.88
C LEU A 138 -11.16 5.55 -10.93
N ILE A 139 -10.61 4.48 -11.50
CA ILE A 139 -10.19 3.29 -10.73
C ILE A 139 -8.67 3.16 -10.82
N PHE A 140 -8.02 3.07 -9.67
CA PHE A 140 -6.57 2.89 -9.56
C PHE A 140 -6.26 1.56 -8.88
N GLY A 141 -5.33 0.79 -9.44
CA GLY A 141 -4.99 -0.49 -8.85
C GLY A 141 -3.82 -1.22 -9.51
N ASP A 142 -3.43 -2.33 -8.87
CA ASP A 142 -2.31 -3.16 -9.25
C ASP A 142 -2.65 -4.64 -8.98
N SER A 143 -2.71 -5.45 -10.02
CA SER A 143 -3.04 -6.89 -9.87
C SER A 143 -1.98 -7.66 -9.10
N ALA A 144 -0.69 -7.30 -9.23
CA ALA A 144 0.42 -7.95 -8.53
C ALA A 144 0.36 -7.75 -7.00
N GLN A 145 -0.31 -6.70 -6.52
CA GLN A 145 -0.46 -6.40 -5.10
C GLN A 145 -1.78 -6.86 -4.49
N SER A 146 -2.56 -7.71 -5.17
CA SER A 146 -3.78 -8.28 -4.58
C SER A 146 -3.42 -9.22 -3.44
N LEU A 147 -3.65 -8.78 -2.19
CA LEU A 147 -3.44 -9.59 -0.97
C LEU A 147 -4.62 -10.50 -0.65
N TYR A 148 -5.78 -10.16 -1.17
CA TYR A 148 -7.04 -10.87 -0.96
C TYR A 148 -7.35 -11.64 -2.23
N SER A 149 -6.63 -12.76 -2.43
CA SER A 149 -6.74 -13.55 -3.67
C SER A 149 -8.10 -14.22 -3.86
N SER A 150 -8.97 -14.23 -2.85
CA SER A 150 -10.25 -14.92 -2.90
C SER A 150 -11.43 -14.04 -2.45
N PHE A 151 -11.30 -13.34 -1.32
CA PHE A 151 -12.40 -12.60 -0.70
C PHE A 151 -11.94 -11.25 -0.16
N SER A 152 -12.75 -10.22 -0.38
CA SER A 152 -12.61 -8.91 0.22
C SER A 152 -13.07 -8.94 1.70
N PHE A 153 -12.95 -7.80 2.38
CA PHE A 153 -13.43 -7.61 3.75
C PHE A 153 -14.92 -7.92 3.92
N ASP A 154 -15.72 -7.77 2.88
CA ASP A 154 -17.16 -8.05 2.82
C ASP A 154 -17.51 -9.52 2.48
N ASN A 155 -16.54 -10.42 2.60
CA ASN A 155 -16.67 -11.83 2.28
C ASN A 155 -17.16 -12.14 0.85
N ASN A 156 -17.08 -11.16 -0.06
CA ASN A 156 -17.35 -11.34 -1.48
C ASN A 156 -16.06 -11.50 -2.27
N PRO A 157 -16.07 -12.20 -3.42
CA PRO A 157 -14.90 -12.36 -4.26
C PRO A 157 -14.33 -11.03 -4.73
N THR A 158 -13.02 -10.85 -4.59
CA THR A 158 -12.29 -9.76 -5.24
C THR A 158 -12.18 -10.03 -6.73
N ILE A 159 -12.01 -8.97 -7.52
CA ILE A 159 -11.83 -9.11 -8.96
C ILE A 159 -10.55 -8.42 -9.40
N SER A 160 -9.86 -9.01 -10.38
CA SER A 160 -8.63 -8.43 -10.93
C SER A 160 -8.91 -7.09 -11.61
N ILE A 161 -7.90 -6.23 -11.68
CA ILE A 161 -8.01 -4.92 -12.36
C ILE A 161 -8.45 -5.08 -13.82
N LYS A 162 -7.96 -6.11 -14.52
CA LYS A 162 -8.37 -6.44 -15.88
C LYS A 162 -9.87 -6.77 -15.95
N ASN A 163 -10.37 -7.53 -15.00
CA ASN A 163 -11.79 -7.89 -14.92
C ASN A 163 -12.66 -6.70 -14.53
N ILE A 164 -12.16 -5.77 -13.71
CA ILE A 164 -12.84 -4.50 -13.40
C ILE A 164 -13.03 -3.69 -14.68
N ALA A 165 -11.97 -3.52 -15.47
CA ALA A 165 -12.01 -2.79 -16.72
C ALA A 165 -13.04 -3.39 -17.69
N SER A 166 -13.03 -4.72 -17.85
CA SER A 166 -14.00 -5.45 -18.69
C SER A 166 -15.44 -5.32 -18.18
N ARG A 167 -15.65 -5.47 -16.85
CA ARG A 167 -16.98 -5.41 -16.22
C ARG A 167 -17.68 -4.07 -16.44
N PHE A 168 -16.94 -2.98 -16.40
CA PHE A 168 -17.47 -1.64 -16.57
C PHE A 168 -17.25 -1.05 -17.97
N SER A 169 -16.70 -1.84 -18.91
CA SER A 169 -16.35 -1.39 -20.28
C SER A 169 -15.48 -0.13 -20.25
N LEU A 170 -14.43 -0.13 -19.43
CA LEU A 170 -13.54 1.01 -19.24
C LEU A 170 -12.23 0.85 -19.99
N ASN A 171 -11.74 1.95 -20.54
CA ASN A 171 -10.38 2.03 -21.07
C ASN A 171 -9.36 1.92 -19.92
N THR A 172 -8.21 1.31 -20.22
CA THR A 172 -7.11 1.16 -19.26
C THR A 172 -5.93 2.02 -19.68
N GLU A 173 -5.42 2.81 -18.73
CA GLU A 173 -4.16 3.56 -18.83
C GLU A 173 -3.12 2.90 -17.94
N GLN A 174 -1.84 2.99 -18.32
CA GLN A 174 -0.75 2.37 -17.57
C GLN A 174 0.25 3.39 -17.06
N LEU A 175 0.63 3.24 -15.78
CA LEU A 175 1.81 3.83 -15.18
C LEU A 175 2.92 2.77 -15.17
N ILE A 176 3.93 2.94 -15.99
CA ILE A 176 4.95 1.91 -16.24
C ILE A 176 6.14 2.08 -15.31
N ILE A 177 6.52 3.32 -15.00
CA ILE A 177 7.75 3.62 -14.27
C ILE A 177 7.52 3.50 -12.76
N ASN A 178 8.40 2.76 -12.11
CA ASN A 178 8.46 2.66 -10.65
C ASN A 178 9.47 3.68 -10.12
N HIS A 179 8.97 4.72 -9.47
CA HIS A 179 9.79 5.81 -8.89
C HIS A 179 10.28 5.52 -7.47
N ARG A 180 9.76 4.47 -6.84
CA ARG A 180 10.03 4.13 -5.44
C ARG A 180 11.14 3.13 -5.28
N MET A 181 10.92 1.93 -5.83
CA MET A 181 11.74 0.77 -5.55
C MET A 181 13.08 0.85 -6.28
N PRO A 182 14.21 0.73 -5.57
CA PRO A 182 15.52 0.61 -6.22
C PRO A 182 15.64 -0.69 -7.03
N LYS A 183 16.37 -0.68 -8.12
CA LYS A 183 16.67 -1.87 -8.93
C LYS A 183 17.28 -3.00 -8.12
N THR A 184 18.09 -2.66 -7.11
CA THR A 184 18.70 -3.66 -6.20
C THR A 184 17.65 -4.44 -5.40
N ILE A 185 16.55 -3.80 -4.99
CA ILE A 185 15.43 -4.45 -4.30
C ILE A 185 14.58 -5.21 -5.33
N ALA A 186 14.34 -4.62 -6.50
CA ALA A 186 13.56 -5.23 -7.58
C ALA A 186 14.12 -6.61 -7.96
N ARG A 187 15.44 -6.75 -8.07
CA ARG A 187 16.11 -8.03 -8.38
C ARG A 187 15.78 -9.13 -7.36
N VAL A 188 15.76 -8.80 -6.07
CA VAL A 188 15.45 -9.77 -5.02
C VAL A 188 13.94 -10.07 -4.98
N ALA A 189 13.09 -9.07 -5.24
CA ALA A 189 11.65 -9.24 -5.28
C ALA A 189 11.13 -9.93 -6.55
N GLN A 190 11.97 -10.08 -7.59
CA GLN A 190 11.58 -10.66 -8.88
C GLN A 190 11.02 -12.08 -8.76
N SER A 191 11.60 -12.92 -7.90
CA SER A 191 11.14 -14.30 -7.67
C SER A 191 9.71 -14.39 -7.12
N LEU A 192 9.22 -13.29 -6.52
CA LEU A 192 7.89 -13.18 -5.92
C LEU A 192 6.89 -12.49 -6.84
N ASN A 193 7.35 -11.96 -7.98
CA ASN A 193 6.49 -11.30 -8.95
C ASN A 193 5.77 -12.35 -9.80
N GLU A 194 4.44 -12.29 -9.80
CA GLU A 194 3.60 -13.19 -10.60
C GLU A 194 3.38 -12.70 -12.04
N ASP A 195 3.74 -11.43 -12.32
CA ASP A 195 3.65 -10.87 -13.65
C ASP A 195 4.89 -11.26 -14.48
N ASP A 196 4.75 -11.40 -15.80
CA ASP A 196 5.85 -11.72 -16.73
C ASP A 196 6.86 -10.58 -16.90
N ASP A 197 6.69 -9.50 -16.18
CA ASP A 197 7.51 -8.29 -16.27
C ASP A 197 8.82 -8.41 -15.50
N VAL A 198 9.88 -7.85 -16.08
CA VAL A 198 11.15 -7.64 -15.39
C VAL A 198 11.04 -6.38 -14.54
N LEU A 199 10.87 -6.54 -13.21
CA LEU A 199 10.67 -5.43 -12.28
C LEU A 199 11.76 -4.37 -12.35
N GLU A 200 13.01 -4.80 -12.54
CA GLU A 200 14.18 -3.93 -12.62
C GLU A 200 14.10 -2.94 -13.77
N GLU A 201 13.59 -3.36 -14.93
CA GLU A 201 13.48 -2.51 -16.13
C GLU A 201 12.50 -1.36 -15.94
N ARG A 202 11.56 -1.51 -15.00
CA ARG A 202 10.58 -0.47 -14.67
C ARG A 202 11.08 0.52 -13.63
N CYS A 203 12.17 0.22 -12.89
CA CYS A 203 12.66 1.05 -11.81
C CYS A 203 13.48 2.23 -12.32
N ALA A 204 13.07 3.45 -11.95
CA ALA A 204 13.82 4.67 -12.24
C ALA A 204 15.07 4.83 -11.36
N ASN A 205 15.08 4.20 -10.17
CA ASN A 205 16.15 4.33 -9.18
C ASN A 205 17.09 3.13 -9.22
N ASP A 206 18.38 3.34 -9.48
CA ASP A 206 19.37 2.26 -9.49
C ASP A 206 19.61 1.65 -8.10
N GLY A 207 19.44 2.45 -7.04
CA GLY A 207 19.76 2.07 -5.67
C GLY A 207 21.24 2.12 -5.35
N ILE A 208 21.58 2.32 -4.07
CA ILE A 208 22.96 2.42 -3.60
C ILE A 208 23.40 1.09 -2.97
N ALA A 209 22.55 0.52 -2.13
CA ALA A 209 22.85 -0.69 -1.37
C ALA A 209 22.05 -1.91 -1.90
N LYS A 210 22.68 -3.09 -1.81
CA LYS A 210 21.98 -4.36 -2.04
C LYS A 210 21.18 -4.71 -0.78
N PRO A 211 20.02 -5.37 -0.92
CA PRO A 211 19.33 -5.95 0.22
C PRO A 211 20.24 -6.87 1.04
N ILE A 212 20.13 -6.78 2.35
CA ILE A 212 20.92 -7.60 3.28
C ILE A 212 20.01 -8.73 3.76
N ILE A 213 20.39 -9.96 3.42
CA ILE A 213 19.74 -11.18 3.87
C ILE A 213 20.65 -11.83 4.90
N MET A 214 20.17 -12.03 6.13
CA MET A 214 21.03 -12.49 7.23
C MET A 214 20.33 -13.49 8.11
N GLN A 215 21.03 -14.61 8.37
CA GLN A 215 20.63 -15.61 9.34
C GLN A 215 21.02 -15.18 10.76
N HIS A 216 20.14 -15.41 11.70
CA HIS A 216 20.35 -15.21 13.13
C HIS A 216 20.02 -16.50 13.87
N ILE A 217 20.52 -16.62 15.10
CA ILE A 217 20.28 -17.81 15.93
C ILE A 217 18.78 -17.94 16.30
N ASP A 218 18.13 -16.82 16.60
CA ASP A 218 16.72 -16.75 16.98
C ASP A 218 16.12 -15.37 16.66
N MET A 219 14.85 -15.15 17.03
CA MET A 219 14.15 -13.89 16.83
C MET A 219 14.76 -12.76 17.68
N ASP A 220 15.19 -13.03 18.90
CA ASP A 220 15.78 -12.02 19.77
C ASP A 220 17.07 -11.47 19.18
N ALA A 221 17.92 -12.32 18.60
CA ALA A 221 19.13 -11.89 17.90
C ALA A 221 18.81 -11.07 16.62
N GLN A 222 17.71 -11.38 15.92
CA GLN A 222 17.23 -10.54 14.81
C GLN A 222 16.86 -9.14 15.32
N LEU A 223 16.09 -9.06 16.40
CA LEU A 223 15.63 -7.79 16.97
C LEU A 223 16.77 -6.97 17.60
N ASP A 224 17.76 -7.62 18.18
CA ASP A 224 18.99 -6.96 18.61
C ASP A 224 19.73 -6.30 17.45
N SER A 225 19.82 -7.00 16.32
CA SER A 225 20.42 -6.46 15.10
C SER A 225 19.60 -5.27 14.56
N VAL A 226 18.27 -5.38 14.53
CA VAL A 226 17.36 -4.28 14.15
C VAL A 226 17.63 -3.05 15.03
N ALA A 227 17.59 -3.22 16.37
CA ALA A 227 17.78 -2.10 17.30
C ALA A 227 19.17 -1.45 17.16
N LYS A 228 20.21 -2.27 16.98
CA LYS A 228 21.58 -1.81 16.77
C LYS A 228 21.74 -1.03 15.47
N ILE A 229 21.16 -1.51 14.36
CA ILE A 229 21.25 -0.85 13.05
C ILE A 229 20.52 0.50 13.10
N ILE A 230 19.29 0.53 13.65
CA ILE A 230 18.50 1.77 13.79
C ILE A 230 19.30 2.83 14.55
N LYS A 231 19.86 2.46 15.72
CA LYS A 231 20.61 3.39 16.56
C LYS A 231 21.92 3.84 15.92
N ASN A 232 22.71 2.92 15.37
CA ASN A 232 24.03 3.23 14.83
C ASN A 232 23.96 4.07 13.56
N LYS A 233 22.92 3.89 12.75
CA LYS A 233 22.71 4.65 11.52
C LYS A 233 21.78 5.86 11.71
N ASN A 234 21.22 6.09 12.90
CA ASN A 234 20.23 7.11 13.20
C ASN A 234 19.06 7.10 12.20
N LEU A 235 18.50 5.91 11.94
CA LEU A 235 17.42 5.76 10.97
C LEU A 235 16.11 6.40 11.49
N GLU A 236 15.44 7.18 10.65
CA GLU A 236 14.24 7.94 11.05
C GLU A 236 12.94 7.40 10.45
N ASN A 237 12.99 6.83 9.25
CA ASN A 237 11.79 6.34 8.55
C ASN A 237 11.88 4.83 8.36
N VAL A 238 11.51 4.10 9.42
CA VAL A 238 11.73 2.65 9.53
C VAL A 238 10.40 1.90 9.61
N GLY A 239 10.24 0.90 8.73
CA GLY A 239 9.21 -0.14 8.83
C GLY A 239 9.83 -1.45 9.30
N ILE A 240 9.20 -2.10 10.27
CA ILE A 240 9.60 -3.42 10.78
C ILE A 240 8.41 -4.34 10.61
N PHE A 241 8.56 -5.37 9.79
CA PHE A 241 7.44 -6.18 9.34
C PHE A 241 7.64 -7.64 9.72
N ALA A 242 6.57 -8.23 10.27
CA ALA A 242 6.43 -9.66 10.51
C ALA A 242 5.21 -10.21 9.76
N PHE A 243 5.18 -11.52 9.53
CA PHE A 243 4.02 -12.12 8.87
C PHE A 243 2.86 -12.31 9.85
N PHE A 244 3.15 -12.81 11.07
CA PHE A 244 2.14 -13.18 12.05
C PHE A 244 1.78 -12.01 12.96
N LYS A 245 0.46 -11.83 13.20
CA LYS A 245 -0.04 -10.74 14.03
C LYS A 245 0.48 -10.79 15.48
N ASN A 246 0.54 -11.99 16.07
CA ASN A 246 1.04 -12.18 17.43
C ASN A 246 2.53 -11.82 17.60
N GLU A 247 3.31 -11.85 16.54
CA GLU A 247 4.73 -11.45 16.57
C GLU A 247 4.87 -9.92 16.67
N VAL A 248 3.94 -9.15 16.10
CA VAL A 248 4.04 -7.69 16.02
C VAL A 248 4.11 -7.05 17.42
N GLU A 249 3.28 -7.51 18.36
CA GLU A 249 3.32 -7.00 19.74
C GLU A 249 4.61 -7.40 20.46
N THR A 250 5.04 -8.65 20.30
CA THR A 250 6.29 -9.15 20.88
C THR A 250 7.49 -8.35 20.39
N ILE A 251 7.53 -8.07 19.09
CA ILE A 251 8.58 -7.24 18.46
C ILE A 251 8.55 -5.83 19.07
N GLY A 252 7.36 -5.21 19.15
CA GLY A 252 7.22 -3.87 19.73
C GLY A 252 7.70 -3.80 21.18
N ALA A 253 7.28 -4.74 22.02
CA ALA A 253 7.70 -4.83 23.41
C ALA A 253 9.23 -5.02 23.55
N TYR A 254 9.81 -5.92 22.73
CA TYR A 254 11.25 -6.16 22.74
C TYR A 254 12.05 -4.92 22.36
N LEU A 255 11.66 -4.24 21.28
CA LEU A 255 12.33 -3.02 20.83
C LEU A 255 12.19 -1.87 21.83
N SER A 256 11.06 -1.79 22.54
CA SER A 256 10.88 -0.83 23.64
C SER A 256 11.86 -1.08 24.78
N ASN A 257 12.07 -2.33 25.16
CA ASN A 257 13.08 -2.73 26.17
C ASN A 257 14.53 -2.42 25.71
N LYS A 258 14.76 -2.34 24.40
CA LYS A 258 16.04 -1.89 23.84
C LYS A 258 16.16 -0.36 23.72
N GLY A 259 15.18 0.41 24.25
CA GLY A 259 15.20 1.87 24.28
C GLY A 259 14.87 2.53 22.94
N LEU A 260 14.05 1.87 22.14
CA LEU A 260 13.33 2.46 21.00
C LEU A 260 11.89 2.78 21.41
N SER A 261 11.19 3.60 20.62
CA SER A 261 9.78 3.93 20.84
C SER A 261 8.95 3.46 19.63
N PRO A 262 8.79 2.12 19.42
CA PRO A 262 8.07 1.63 18.25
C PRO A 262 6.58 1.94 18.34
N GLU A 263 5.97 2.26 17.20
CA GLU A 263 4.52 2.34 17.05
C GLU A 263 4.02 1.04 16.44
N ILE A 264 3.16 0.35 17.19
CA ILE A 264 2.57 -0.93 16.79
C ILE A 264 1.26 -0.65 16.04
N TYR A 265 1.03 -1.37 14.94
CA TYR A 265 -0.19 -1.22 14.16
C TYR A 265 -0.86 -2.56 13.82
N HIS A 266 -2.12 -2.66 14.19
CA HIS A 266 -3.02 -3.74 13.80
C HIS A 266 -4.21 -3.16 13.02
N SER A 267 -4.51 -3.74 11.87
CA SER A 267 -5.58 -3.26 10.98
C SER A 267 -6.99 -3.37 11.55
N ASP A 268 -7.21 -4.29 12.48
CA ASP A 268 -8.50 -4.61 13.13
C ASP A 268 -8.78 -3.76 14.37
N GLU A 269 -7.80 -3.00 14.85
CA GLU A 269 -7.95 -2.11 16.00
C GLU A 269 -7.99 -0.65 15.55
N ASN A 270 -8.58 0.22 16.37
CA ASN A 270 -8.62 1.67 16.09
C ASN A 270 -7.27 2.35 16.41
N MET A 271 -6.17 1.68 16.03
CA MET A 271 -4.83 2.22 16.21
C MET A 271 -4.51 3.26 15.14
N GLN A 272 -3.76 4.27 15.52
CA GLN A 272 -3.27 5.31 14.63
C GLN A 272 -1.74 5.25 14.57
N LEU A 273 -1.20 5.44 13.38
CA LEU A 273 0.22 5.64 13.15
C LEU A 273 0.49 7.14 13.03
N ASP A 274 1.47 7.62 13.77
CA ASP A 274 1.96 8.98 13.62
C ASP A 274 3.18 9.00 12.69
N PHE A 275 2.94 9.36 11.46
CA PHE A 275 4.00 9.46 10.45
C PHE A 275 4.84 10.74 10.58
N SER A 276 4.53 11.66 11.48
CA SER A 276 5.34 12.84 11.78
C SER A 276 6.54 12.53 12.68
N THR A 277 6.51 11.38 13.38
CA THR A 277 7.58 10.91 14.25
C THR A 277 8.62 10.07 13.52
N SER A 278 9.83 9.99 14.06
CA SER A 278 10.88 9.07 13.63
C SER A 278 10.76 7.68 14.29
N ASN A 279 9.71 7.44 15.05
CA ASN A 279 9.49 6.16 15.72
C ASN A 279 9.34 5.03 14.69
N PRO A 280 10.00 3.88 14.87
CA PRO A 280 9.83 2.74 13.98
C PRO A 280 8.38 2.25 13.97
N LYS A 281 7.85 1.90 12.81
CA LYS A 281 6.49 1.39 12.64
C LYS A 281 6.54 -0.13 12.55
N VAL A 282 5.91 -0.82 13.50
CA VAL A 282 5.88 -2.29 13.58
C VAL A 282 4.50 -2.78 13.16
N MET A 283 4.44 -3.66 12.16
CA MET A 283 3.16 -4.15 11.61
C MET A 283 3.31 -5.46 10.84
N THR A 284 2.18 -6.02 10.44
CA THR A 284 2.20 -7.19 9.55
C THR A 284 2.51 -6.81 8.10
N TYR A 285 2.97 -7.79 7.28
CA TYR A 285 3.16 -7.60 5.83
C TYR A 285 1.92 -7.00 5.17
N LYS A 286 0.73 -7.51 5.50
CA LYS A 286 -0.54 -7.01 4.95
C LYS A 286 -0.82 -5.55 5.34
N SER A 287 -0.55 -5.20 6.59
CA SER A 287 -0.81 -3.84 7.10
C SER A 287 0.12 -2.80 6.49
N SER A 288 1.28 -3.20 5.96
CA SER A 288 2.25 -2.32 5.31
C SER A 288 1.81 -1.87 3.91
N LYS A 289 0.76 -2.48 3.35
CA LYS A 289 0.29 -2.17 2.00
C LYS A 289 -0.03 -0.69 1.83
N GLY A 290 0.44 -0.10 0.74
CA GLY A 290 0.30 1.32 0.42
C GLY A 290 1.33 2.24 1.10
N LEU A 291 1.95 1.81 2.21
CA LEU A 291 2.96 2.59 2.93
C LEU A 291 4.32 2.60 2.22
N GLN A 292 5.21 3.48 2.69
CA GLN A 292 6.57 3.60 2.19
C GLN A 292 7.52 3.97 3.32
N PHE A 293 8.70 3.34 3.31
CA PHE A 293 9.73 3.55 4.31
C PHE A 293 11.11 3.65 3.64
N GLU A 294 11.98 4.47 4.20
CA GLU A 294 13.36 4.53 3.76
C GLU A 294 14.05 3.19 3.99
N THR A 295 13.91 2.68 5.20
CA THR A 295 14.46 1.38 5.59
C THR A 295 13.36 0.42 6.01
N VAL A 296 13.38 -0.78 5.47
CA VAL A 296 12.48 -1.87 5.85
C VAL A 296 13.27 -3.04 6.43
N PHE A 297 12.84 -3.53 7.58
CA PHE A 297 13.26 -4.79 8.15
C PHE A 297 12.12 -5.80 8.03
N ILE A 298 12.39 -6.93 7.39
CA ILE A 298 11.54 -8.10 7.38
C ILE A 298 12.14 -9.09 8.36
N VAL A 299 11.43 -9.41 9.43
CA VAL A 299 11.89 -10.33 10.46
C VAL A 299 11.07 -11.61 10.44
N GLY A 300 11.68 -12.73 10.87
CA GLY A 300 11.04 -14.04 10.85
C GLY A 300 10.75 -14.55 9.43
N CYS A 301 11.60 -14.22 8.45
CA CYS A 301 11.45 -14.65 7.06
C CYS A 301 11.96 -16.07 6.85
N ASP A 302 11.44 -17.03 7.63
CA ASP A 302 11.85 -18.43 7.65
C ASP A 302 10.87 -19.35 6.88
N GLN A 303 11.08 -20.67 6.96
CA GLN A 303 10.29 -21.69 6.28
C GLN A 303 8.76 -21.63 6.56
N ARG A 304 8.31 -20.92 7.59
CA ARG A 304 6.87 -20.70 7.86
C ARG A 304 6.21 -19.79 6.80
N ILE A 305 7.01 -19.07 6.00
CA ILE A 305 6.57 -18.24 4.90
C ILE A 305 6.63 -19.07 3.62
N GLY A 306 5.57 -19.78 3.30
CA GLY A 306 5.45 -20.62 2.10
C GLY A 306 4.94 -19.87 0.87
N VAL A 307 4.76 -20.60 -0.22
CA VAL A 307 4.31 -20.07 -1.53
C VAL A 307 2.97 -19.35 -1.43
N ASP A 308 2.06 -19.82 -0.59
CA ASP A 308 0.76 -19.20 -0.30
C ASP A 308 0.87 -17.77 0.28
N LYS A 309 2.05 -17.39 0.74
CA LYS A 309 2.34 -16.10 1.38
C LYS A 309 3.24 -15.20 0.52
N SER A 310 3.63 -15.65 -0.68
CA SER A 310 4.53 -14.94 -1.60
C SER A 310 4.10 -13.51 -1.87
N LYS A 311 2.82 -13.28 -2.19
CA LYS A 311 2.27 -11.94 -2.43
C LYS A 311 2.42 -11.00 -1.23
N SER A 312 2.21 -11.50 -0.02
CA SER A 312 2.35 -10.69 1.18
C SER A 312 3.81 -10.29 1.43
N LEU A 313 4.74 -11.20 1.17
CA LEU A 313 6.17 -10.93 1.25
C LEU A 313 6.60 -9.94 0.16
N TYR A 314 6.14 -10.12 -1.09
CA TYR A 314 6.35 -9.16 -2.18
C TYR A 314 5.89 -7.74 -1.79
N VAL A 315 4.67 -7.62 -1.23
CA VAL A 315 4.16 -6.34 -0.76
C VAL A 315 5.07 -5.75 0.30
N ALA A 316 5.51 -6.52 1.30
CA ALA A 316 6.38 -6.03 2.37
C ALA A 316 7.73 -5.54 1.83
N MET A 317 8.39 -6.29 0.95
CA MET A 317 9.68 -5.93 0.35
C MET A 317 9.59 -4.64 -0.47
N THR A 318 8.52 -4.49 -1.25
CA THR A 318 8.30 -3.32 -2.12
C THR A 318 7.91 -2.04 -1.36
N ARG A 319 7.89 -2.08 -0.02
CA ARG A 319 7.66 -0.87 0.80
C ARG A 319 8.91 -0.05 1.01
N SER A 320 10.09 -0.63 0.82
CA SER A 320 11.35 0.08 0.95
C SER A 320 11.67 0.89 -0.33
N TYR A 321 12.12 2.13 -0.13
CA TYR A 321 12.63 2.95 -1.23
C TYR A 321 14.16 3.18 -1.17
N GLN A 322 14.86 2.63 -0.14
CA GLN A 322 16.31 2.73 -0.03
C GLN A 322 16.94 1.43 0.48
N ASP A 323 16.75 1.05 1.75
CA ASP A 323 17.42 -0.08 2.37
C ASP A 323 16.44 -1.20 2.75
N LEU A 324 16.75 -2.44 2.39
CA LEU A 324 15.98 -3.62 2.74
C LEU A 324 16.85 -4.63 3.49
N PHE A 325 16.39 -5.02 4.68
CA PHE A 325 16.98 -6.08 5.50
C PHE A 325 15.97 -7.23 5.63
N ILE A 326 16.40 -8.44 5.37
CA ILE A 326 15.61 -9.65 5.49
C ILE A 326 16.31 -10.58 6.48
N PHE A 327 15.71 -10.80 7.64
CA PHE A 327 16.26 -11.60 8.72
C PHE A 327 15.43 -12.86 8.93
N TYR A 328 16.13 -13.96 9.17
CA TYR A 328 15.53 -15.27 9.43
C TYR A 328 16.32 -16.04 10.48
N SER A 329 15.69 -17.08 11.05
CA SER A 329 16.31 -18.04 11.96
C SER A 329 15.98 -19.45 11.47
N GLY A 330 16.92 -20.39 11.66
CA GLY A 330 16.75 -21.74 11.11
C GLY A 330 16.87 -21.76 9.58
N GLU A 331 15.91 -22.38 8.91
CA GLU A 331 15.84 -22.43 7.44
C GLU A 331 15.13 -21.21 6.88
N MET A 332 15.72 -20.60 5.87
CA MET A 332 15.12 -19.50 5.12
C MET A 332 13.88 -19.98 4.36
N THR A 333 12.95 -19.07 4.07
CA THR A 333 11.84 -19.36 3.14
C THR A 333 12.38 -19.82 1.79
N SER A 334 11.71 -20.78 1.15
CA SER A 334 12.03 -21.29 -0.18
C SER A 334 11.65 -20.35 -1.33
N LEU A 335 11.22 -19.14 -1.03
CA LEU A 335 10.74 -18.14 -2.01
C LEU A 335 11.89 -17.34 -2.67
N PHE A 336 13.12 -17.44 -2.17
CA PHE A 336 14.32 -16.78 -2.70
C PHE A 336 15.28 -17.74 -3.39
#